data_c6c78bacd7cd1811fc533b166ad02cdd
#
_entry.id   c6c78bacd7cd1811fc533b166ad02cdd
#
_cell.length_a   1.000
_cell.length_b   1.000
_cell.length_c   1.000
_cell.angle_alpha   90.00
_cell.angle_beta   90.00
_cell.angle_gamma   90.00
#
_symmetry.space_group_name_H-M   'P 1'
#
loop_
_entity.id
_entity.type
_entity.pdbx_description
1 polymer ?
#
loop_
_entity_poly.entity_id
_entity_poly.type
_entity_poly.pdbx_seq_one_letter_code
_entity_poly.pdbx_strand_id
1 'polypeptide(L)'
;MNSKKEQERAELHRTIWAIANDLRGSVDGWDFKQYVLGMLFYRYISENLTNYINRGEFEAGNSDFNYANLSDEDAIVAKEDLIRTKGFFILPSELFVNVRKKADKDENLNVTLDTIFKNIESSANGTESENDLKGLFDDIDVNNNKLGGTVAKRNENLVNLINGVGDMKLGDYQENTIDAFGDAYEYLMGMYASNAGKSGGEYYTPQEVSELLTKITLVGKTEVNKVYDPACGSGSLLLKFAKILGKNNVRNGFFGQEINITTYNLCRINMFLHDIDFDKFDIAHGDTLTEPAHWDDEPFEAIVSNPPYSIKWEGDNSQILINDSRFSPAGVLAPKSKADLAFIMHSLSWLASNGTAAIVCFPGVMYRSGAEQKIRKYLIDNNYIDCIIQLPDNLFYGTSIATCIMVLKKSKIDNKVLFIDASKEFVKVTNSNKMTEKHIDDIVEKFTKRENIEYISNLIEYEKIVEEKYNLSVSTYVEKEDTSEKIDIVELNKEIERIVVREEELRKEIDKIIAEIEIK
;
A
#
# COMPACT_ATOMS: atom_id res chain seq x y z
N MET A 1 3.71 -7.55 -25.27
CA MET A 1 2.97 -7.88 -24.05
C MET A 1 2.59 -6.66 -23.21
N ASN A 2 3.48 -5.69 -22.95
CA ASN A 2 3.14 -4.50 -22.14
C ASN A 2 1.97 -3.66 -22.69
N SER A 3 1.83 -3.48 -24.00
CA SER A 3 0.78 -2.62 -24.57
C SER A 3 -0.65 -3.16 -24.38
N LYS A 4 -0.86 -4.50 -24.35
CA LYS A 4 -2.18 -5.10 -24.11
C LYS A 4 -2.61 -4.92 -22.65
N LYS A 5 -1.71 -5.17 -21.70
CA LYS A 5 -1.95 -4.96 -20.26
C LYS A 5 -2.28 -3.50 -19.93
N GLU A 6 -1.56 -2.56 -20.54
CA GLU A 6 -1.80 -1.12 -20.35
C GLU A 6 -3.15 -0.69 -20.94
N GLN A 7 -3.55 -1.27 -22.07
CA GLN A 7 -4.85 -1.02 -22.69
C GLN A 7 -6.01 -1.55 -21.84
N GLU A 8 -5.89 -2.78 -21.33
CA GLU A 8 -6.89 -3.40 -20.44
C GLU A 8 -7.07 -2.57 -19.16
N ARG A 9 -5.97 -2.13 -18.52
CA ARG A 9 -6.01 -1.23 -17.35
C ARG A 9 -6.65 0.12 -17.68
N ALA A 10 -6.29 0.72 -18.81
CA ALA A 10 -6.85 2.02 -19.20
C ALA A 10 -8.36 1.95 -19.50
N GLU A 11 -8.86 0.82 -20.03
CA GLU A 11 -10.29 0.60 -20.23
C GLU A 11 -11.01 0.41 -18.90
N LEU A 12 -10.43 -0.40 -18.00
CA LEU A 12 -10.93 -0.61 -16.63
C LEU A 12 -11.05 0.71 -15.86
N HIS A 13 -10.00 1.52 -15.87
CA HIS A 13 -9.98 2.83 -15.21
C HIS A 13 -11.04 3.79 -15.78
N ARG A 14 -11.25 3.78 -17.10
CA ARG A 14 -12.31 4.60 -17.73
C ARG A 14 -13.70 4.16 -17.30
N THR A 15 -13.95 2.87 -17.20
CA THR A 15 -15.24 2.32 -16.77
C THR A 15 -15.52 2.70 -15.31
N ILE A 16 -14.53 2.56 -14.43
CA ILE A 16 -14.63 2.98 -13.02
C ILE A 16 -14.96 4.48 -12.93
N TRP A 17 -14.29 5.33 -13.73
CA TRP A 17 -14.59 6.75 -13.82
C TRP A 17 -16.00 7.06 -14.32
N ALA A 18 -16.52 6.29 -15.26
CA ALA A 18 -17.88 6.47 -15.77
C ALA A 18 -18.90 6.21 -14.66
N ILE A 19 -18.77 5.10 -13.91
CA ILE A 19 -19.63 4.79 -12.76
C ILE A 19 -19.52 5.90 -11.70
N ALA A 20 -18.30 6.38 -11.43
CA ALA A 20 -18.08 7.49 -10.51
C ALA A 20 -18.81 8.77 -10.93
N ASN A 21 -18.88 9.05 -12.23
CA ASN A 21 -19.57 10.23 -12.75
C ASN A 21 -21.09 10.07 -12.75
N ASP A 22 -21.62 8.87 -13.01
CA ASP A 22 -23.07 8.60 -13.03
C ASP A 22 -23.69 8.73 -11.63
N LEU A 23 -22.90 8.43 -10.59
CA LEU A 23 -23.32 8.58 -9.19
C LEU A 23 -22.93 9.95 -8.60
N ARG A 24 -22.20 10.79 -9.36
CA ARG A 24 -21.79 12.12 -8.94
C ARG A 24 -23.02 13.04 -8.80
N GLY A 25 -23.26 13.53 -7.59
CA GLY A 25 -24.40 14.38 -7.25
C GLY A 25 -25.49 13.66 -6.43
N SER A 26 -25.41 12.32 -6.33
CA SER A 26 -26.27 11.54 -5.44
C SER A 26 -25.53 11.12 -4.17
N VAL A 27 -24.22 10.84 -4.26
CA VAL A 27 -23.37 10.41 -3.13
C VAL A 27 -22.13 11.31 -3.10
N ASP A 28 -21.69 11.74 -1.91
CA ASP A 28 -20.50 12.54 -1.76
C ASP A 28 -19.26 11.74 -2.24
N GLY A 29 -18.30 12.42 -2.90
CA GLY A 29 -17.21 11.75 -3.62
C GLY A 29 -16.33 10.81 -2.80
N TRP A 30 -16.41 10.89 -1.47
CA TRP A 30 -15.71 9.99 -0.55
C TRP A 30 -16.50 8.69 -0.31
N ASP A 31 -17.77 8.79 0.02
CA ASP A 31 -18.64 7.64 0.34
C ASP A 31 -18.90 6.75 -0.89
N PHE A 32 -18.96 7.37 -2.06
CA PHE A 32 -19.14 6.65 -3.33
C PHE A 32 -18.15 5.49 -3.51
N LYS A 33 -16.88 5.67 -3.15
CA LYS A 33 -15.81 4.67 -3.34
C LYS A 33 -16.03 3.42 -2.49
N GLN A 34 -16.52 3.57 -1.26
CA GLN A 34 -16.86 2.44 -0.39
C GLN A 34 -17.96 1.57 -0.99
N TYR A 35 -18.99 2.20 -1.56
CA TYR A 35 -20.08 1.47 -2.23
C TYR A 35 -19.60 0.74 -3.49
N VAL A 36 -18.75 1.36 -4.30
CA VAL A 36 -18.17 0.69 -5.48
C VAL A 36 -17.27 -0.46 -5.08
N LEU A 37 -16.40 -0.25 -4.10
CA LEU A 37 -15.49 -1.29 -3.60
C LEU A 37 -16.26 -2.49 -3.04
N GLY A 38 -17.26 -2.23 -2.21
CA GLY A 38 -18.06 -3.30 -1.64
C GLY A 38 -18.92 -4.04 -2.65
N MET A 39 -19.49 -3.33 -3.63
CA MET A 39 -20.24 -3.98 -4.70
C MET A 39 -19.32 -4.77 -5.64
N LEU A 40 -18.10 -4.28 -5.88
CA LEU A 40 -17.07 -5.00 -6.63
C LEU A 40 -16.66 -6.28 -5.89
N PHE A 41 -16.48 -6.20 -4.57
CA PHE A 41 -16.18 -7.35 -3.74
C PHE A 41 -17.31 -8.37 -3.74
N TYR A 42 -18.56 -7.96 -3.57
CA TYR A 42 -19.72 -8.83 -3.66
C TYR A 42 -19.81 -9.55 -5.02
N ARG A 43 -19.55 -8.83 -6.12
CA ARG A 43 -19.46 -9.43 -7.45
C ARG A 43 -18.34 -10.46 -7.51
N TYR A 44 -17.13 -10.11 -7.02
CA TYR A 44 -15.99 -11.00 -7.03
C TYR A 44 -16.26 -12.33 -6.30
N ILE A 45 -16.68 -12.27 -5.03
CA ILE A 45 -16.91 -13.50 -4.25
C ILE A 45 -18.02 -14.36 -4.85
N SER A 46 -19.06 -13.73 -5.44
CA SER A 46 -20.14 -14.45 -6.14
C SER A 46 -19.61 -15.18 -7.38
N GLU A 47 -18.81 -14.48 -8.22
CA GLU A 47 -18.22 -15.07 -9.43
C GLU A 47 -17.15 -16.13 -9.08
N ASN A 48 -16.31 -15.88 -8.08
CA ASN A 48 -15.27 -16.81 -7.62
C ASN A 48 -15.89 -18.13 -7.13
N LEU A 49 -16.91 -18.05 -6.27
CA LEU A 49 -17.63 -19.24 -5.79
C LEU A 49 -18.30 -20.01 -6.94
N THR A 50 -19.01 -19.30 -7.82
CA THR A 50 -19.68 -19.89 -8.98
C THR A 50 -18.68 -20.62 -9.89
N ASN A 51 -17.55 -19.98 -10.20
CA ASN A 51 -16.52 -20.56 -11.06
C ASN A 51 -15.83 -21.77 -10.41
N TYR A 52 -15.59 -21.72 -9.10
CA TYR A 52 -15.03 -22.84 -8.36
C TYR A 52 -15.93 -24.08 -8.45
N ILE A 53 -17.23 -23.93 -8.19
CA ILE A 53 -18.20 -25.03 -8.22
C ILE A 53 -18.38 -25.55 -9.65
N ASN A 54 -18.57 -24.65 -10.63
CA ASN A 54 -18.75 -25.03 -12.04
C ASN A 54 -17.54 -25.79 -12.58
N ARG A 55 -16.31 -25.41 -12.16
CA ARG A 55 -15.09 -26.14 -12.56
C ARG A 55 -15.07 -27.56 -11.98
N GLY A 56 -15.39 -27.72 -10.70
CA GLY A 56 -15.46 -29.05 -10.06
C GLY A 56 -16.46 -29.97 -10.76
N GLU A 57 -17.65 -29.45 -11.10
CA GLU A 57 -18.68 -30.16 -11.82
C GLU A 57 -18.25 -30.51 -13.27
N PHE A 58 -17.59 -29.58 -13.96
CA PHE A 58 -17.04 -29.84 -15.28
C PHE A 58 -15.99 -30.98 -15.26
N GLU A 59 -15.08 -30.93 -14.28
CA GLU A 59 -14.08 -32.00 -14.09
C GLU A 59 -14.72 -33.35 -13.72
N ALA A 60 -15.89 -33.34 -13.06
CA ALA A 60 -16.70 -34.51 -12.78
C ALA A 60 -17.52 -35.02 -14.01
N GLY A 61 -17.49 -34.29 -15.14
CA GLY A 61 -18.18 -34.66 -16.38
C GLY A 61 -19.52 -33.95 -16.61
N ASN A 62 -19.92 -33.03 -15.75
CA ASN A 62 -21.17 -32.29 -15.82
C ASN A 62 -20.97 -30.93 -16.56
N SER A 63 -20.69 -30.96 -17.85
CA SER A 63 -20.31 -29.78 -18.66
C SER A 63 -21.38 -28.68 -18.74
N ASP A 64 -22.65 -29.04 -18.57
CA ASP A 64 -23.80 -28.11 -18.67
C ASP A 64 -24.23 -27.56 -17.31
N PHE A 65 -23.54 -27.94 -16.24
CA PHE A 65 -23.86 -27.48 -14.90
C PHE A 65 -23.49 -25.97 -14.74
N ASN A 66 -24.41 -25.24 -14.10
CA ASN A 66 -24.16 -23.85 -13.72
C ASN A 66 -24.81 -23.60 -12.35
N TYR A 67 -23.97 -23.37 -11.35
CA TYR A 67 -24.37 -23.09 -9.97
C TYR A 67 -25.41 -21.96 -9.86
N ALA A 68 -25.27 -20.91 -10.68
CA ALA A 68 -26.21 -19.79 -10.69
C ALA A 68 -27.66 -20.17 -11.11
N ASN A 69 -27.85 -21.33 -11.71
CA ASN A 69 -29.17 -21.86 -12.13
C ASN A 69 -29.73 -22.89 -11.16
N LEU A 70 -28.96 -23.29 -10.16
CA LEU A 70 -29.41 -24.27 -9.17
C LEU A 70 -30.48 -23.67 -8.25
N SER A 71 -31.35 -24.51 -7.67
CA SER A 71 -32.26 -24.05 -6.62
C SER A 71 -31.50 -23.86 -5.29
N ASP A 72 -32.01 -22.97 -4.43
CA ASP A 72 -31.38 -22.74 -3.13
C ASP A 72 -31.45 -24.00 -2.24
N GLU A 73 -32.51 -24.80 -2.38
CA GLU A 73 -32.70 -26.08 -1.68
C GLU A 73 -31.63 -27.11 -2.05
N ASP A 74 -31.30 -27.21 -3.34
CA ASP A 74 -30.25 -28.11 -3.83
C ASP A 74 -28.83 -27.61 -3.43
N ALA A 75 -28.62 -26.29 -3.45
CA ALA A 75 -27.34 -25.68 -3.13
C ALA A 75 -26.95 -25.87 -1.66
N ILE A 76 -27.92 -25.85 -0.74
CA ILE A 76 -27.69 -25.98 0.71
C ILE A 76 -26.98 -27.31 1.08
N VAL A 77 -27.13 -28.36 0.28
CA VAL A 77 -26.47 -29.64 0.53
C VAL A 77 -24.93 -29.52 0.52
N ALA A 78 -24.38 -28.64 -0.31
CA ALA A 78 -22.93 -28.42 -0.41
C ALA A 78 -22.40 -27.36 0.55
N LYS A 79 -23.26 -26.74 1.37
CA LYS A 79 -22.90 -25.57 2.20
C LYS A 79 -21.69 -25.81 3.10
N GLU A 80 -21.66 -26.93 3.85
CA GLU A 80 -20.59 -27.21 4.82
C GLU A 80 -19.24 -27.42 4.10
N ASP A 81 -19.23 -28.12 2.97
CA ASP A 81 -18.03 -28.36 2.17
C ASP A 81 -17.49 -27.05 1.54
N LEU A 82 -18.39 -26.20 1.06
CA LEU A 82 -18.02 -24.92 0.49
C LEU A 82 -17.44 -23.95 1.54
N ILE A 83 -18.03 -23.90 2.73
CA ILE A 83 -17.47 -23.08 3.83
C ILE A 83 -16.09 -23.60 4.22
N ARG A 84 -15.90 -24.92 4.36
CA ARG A 84 -14.60 -25.50 4.68
C ARG A 84 -13.54 -25.18 3.64
N THR A 85 -13.92 -25.12 2.34
CA THR A 85 -12.97 -24.98 1.24
C THR A 85 -12.76 -23.54 0.81
N LYS A 86 -13.82 -22.72 0.81
CA LYS A 86 -13.79 -21.32 0.34
C LYS A 86 -13.95 -20.29 1.45
N GLY A 87 -14.28 -20.73 2.66
CA GLY A 87 -14.49 -19.88 3.83
C GLY A 87 -15.90 -19.31 3.94
N PHE A 88 -16.73 -19.37 2.91
CA PHE A 88 -18.08 -18.78 2.90
C PHE A 88 -19.04 -19.54 1.98
N PHE A 89 -20.32 -19.19 2.10
CA PHE A 89 -21.37 -19.73 1.26
C PHE A 89 -22.33 -18.62 0.79
N ILE A 90 -22.75 -18.70 -0.47
CA ILE A 90 -23.75 -17.80 -1.07
C ILE A 90 -24.79 -18.67 -1.78
N LEU A 91 -26.07 -18.46 -1.48
CA LEU A 91 -27.18 -19.13 -2.17
C LEU A 91 -27.24 -18.70 -3.65
N PRO A 92 -27.64 -19.57 -4.58
CA PRO A 92 -27.84 -19.20 -5.99
C PRO A 92 -28.70 -17.95 -6.18
N SER A 93 -29.81 -17.82 -5.44
CA SER A 93 -30.67 -16.63 -5.50
C SER A 93 -29.99 -15.34 -5.03
N GLU A 94 -28.94 -15.44 -4.20
CA GLU A 94 -28.17 -14.35 -3.59
C GLU A 94 -26.88 -14.03 -4.37
N LEU A 95 -26.57 -14.75 -5.44
CA LEU A 95 -25.42 -14.43 -6.30
C LEU A 95 -25.63 -13.10 -7.01
N PHE A 96 -24.56 -12.31 -7.12
CA PHE A 96 -24.56 -10.99 -7.76
C PHE A 96 -25.29 -11.01 -9.12
N VAL A 97 -25.04 -12.00 -9.98
CA VAL A 97 -25.66 -12.12 -11.30
C VAL A 97 -27.17 -12.26 -11.22
N ASN A 98 -27.71 -13.00 -10.24
CA ASN A 98 -29.13 -13.25 -10.07
C ASN A 98 -29.86 -12.08 -9.37
N VAL A 99 -29.21 -11.44 -8.42
CA VAL A 99 -29.69 -10.20 -7.80
C VAL A 99 -29.75 -9.07 -8.83
N ARG A 100 -28.70 -8.88 -9.64
CA ARG A 100 -28.67 -7.88 -10.71
C ARG A 100 -29.84 -8.05 -11.70
N LYS A 101 -30.16 -9.28 -12.12
CA LYS A 101 -31.30 -9.55 -13.04
C LYS A 101 -32.66 -9.10 -12.50
N LYS A 102 -32.80 -8.98 -11.19
CA LYS A 102 -34.05 -8.64 -10.52
C LYS A 102 -34.04 -7.21 -9.95
N ALA A 103 -32.88 -6.55 -9.90
CA ALA A 103 -32.65 -5.29 -9.18
C ALA A 103 -33.61 -4.19 -9.59
N ASP A 104 -33.89 -4.01 -10.89
CA ASP A 104 -34.82 -2.98 -11.41
C ASP A 104 -36.28 -3.16 -10.95
N LYS A 105 -36.64 -4.36 -10.48
CA LYS A 105 -38.00 -4.71 -10.06
C LYS A 105 -38.12 -4.89 -8.54
N ASP A 106 -37.00 -4.83 -7.83
CA ASP A 106 -36.98 -4.99 -6.38
C ASP A 106 -37.14 -3.64 -5.68
N GLU A 107 -38.36 -3.34 -5.26
CA GLU A 107 -38.70 -2.11 -4.52
C GLU A 107 -38.00 -2.02 -3.15
N ASN A 108 -37.45 -3.12 -2.63
CA ASN A 108 -36.74 -3.25 -1.37
C ASN A 108 -35.27 -3.67 -1.54
N LEU A 109 -34.65 -3.34 -2.67
CA LEU A 109 -33.27 -3.76 -3.00
C LEU A 109 -32.27 -3.47 -1.88
N ASN A 110 -32.42 -2.34 -1.16
CA ASN A 110 -31.61 -2.03 0.00
C ASN A 110 -31.72 -3.07 1.12
N VAL A 111 -32.92 -3.58 1.41
CA VAL A 111 -33.13 -4.63 2.42
C VAL A 111 -32.62 -5.98 1.91
N THR A 112 -32.84 -6.28 0.63
CA THR A 112 -32.34 -7.49 -0.04
C THR A 112 -30.81 -7.56 0.06
N LEU A 113 -30.10 -6.49 -0.30
CA LEU A 113 -28.63 -6.44 -0.22
C LEU A 113 -28.10 -6.54 1.21
N ASP A 114 -28.71 -5.81 2.15
CA ASP A 114 -28.33 -5.89 3.58
C ASP A 114 -28.49 -7.33 4.12
N THR A 115 -29.56 -8.01 3.75
CA THR A 115 -29.79 -9.41 4.13
C THR A 115 -28.75 -10.34 3.53
N ILE A 116 -28.43 -10.19 2.24
CA ILE A 116 -27.43 -10.99 1.54
C ILE A 116 -26.07 -10.83 2.19
N PHE A 117 -25.62 -9.59 2.45
CA PHE A 117 -24.32 -9.32 3.09
C PHE A 117 -24.23 -10.00 4.46
N LYS A 118 -25.27 -9.90 5.28
CA LYS A 118 -25.35 -10.58 6.58
C LYS A 118 -25.36 -12.11 6.44
N ASN A 119 -26.04 -12.65 5.42
CA ASN A 119 -26.07 -14.10 5.17
C ASN A 119 -24.67 -14.61 4.78
N ILE A 120 -23.95 -13.88 3.94
CA ILE A 120 -22.58 -14.22 3.55
C ILE A 120 -21.66 -14.24 4.78
N GLU A 121 -21.64 -13.17 5.57
CA GLU A 121 -20.82 -13.09 6.79
C GLU A 121 -21.19 -14.19 7.79
N SER A 122 -22.49 -14.36 8.07
CA SER A 122 -22.97 -15.35 9.03
C SER A 122 -22.80 -16.78 8.58
N SER A 123 -22.58 -17.03 7.29
CA SER A 123 -22.30 -18.38 6.79
C SER A 123 -21.02 -18.97 7.39
N ALA A 124 -20.07 -18.13 7.76
CA ALA A 124 -18.79 -18.50 8.36
C ALA A 124 -18.82 -18.62 9.91
N ASN A 125 -19.92 -18.30 10.57
CA ASN A 125 -20.00 -18.33 12.03
C ASN A 125 -19.66 -19.71 12.61
N GLY A 126 -18.74 -19.76 13.58
CA GLY A 126 -18.28 -20.99 14.23
C GLY A 126 -17.30 -21.82 13.38
N THR A 127 -16.77 -21.25 12.30
CA THR A 127 -15.77 -21.88 11.43
C THR A 127 -14.43 -21.16 11.50
N GLU A 128 -13.39 -21.74 10.89
CA GLU A 128 -12.04 -21.14 10.85
C GLU A 128 -12.02 -19.78 10.15
N SER A 129 -12.91 -19.55 9.19
CA SER A 129 -13.01 -18.30 8.42
C SER A 129 -13.88 -17.21 9.05
N GLU A 130 -14.44 -17.43 10.25
CA GLU A 130 -15.34 -16.46 10.90
C GLU A 130 -14.71 -15.07 11.00
N ASN A 131 -13.46 -15.00 11.46
CA ASN A 131 -12.77 -13.72 11.63
C ASN A 131 -12.46 -13.02 10.30
N ASP A 132 -12.30 -13.78 9.21
CA ASP A 132 -12.00 -13.23 7.90
C ASP A 132 -13.23 -12.66 7.19
N LEU A 133 -14.42 -13.16 7.53
CA LEU A 133 -15.69 -12.75 6.92
C LEU A 133 -16.46 -11.73 7.75
N LYS A 134 -16.37 -11.78 9.05
CA LYS A 134 -17.14 -10.94 9.97
C LYS A 134 -16.88 -9.46 9.75
N GLY A 135 -17.95 -8.69 9.49
CA GLY A 135 -17.91 -7.23 9.33
C GLY A 135 -17.25 -6.76 8.02
N LEU A 136 -17.07 -7.63 7.02
CA LEU A 136 -16.52 -7.23 5.72
C LEU A 136 -17.40 -6.23 4.98
N PHE A 137 -18.71 -6.29 5.19
CA PHE A 137 -19.69 -5.40 4.56
C PHE A 137 -20.12 -4.23 5.44
N ASP A 138 -19.60 -4.08 6.67
CA ASP A 138 -20.01 -3.05 7.63
C ASP A 138 -19.84 -1.61 7.10
N ASP A 139 -18.84 -1.39 6.24
CA ASP A 139 -18.59 -0.09 5.61
C ASP A 139 -19.57 0.21 4.44
N ILE A 140 -20.47 -0.73 4.09
CA ILE A 140 -21.43 -0.62 2.98
C ILE A 140 -22.85 -0.49 3.54
N ASP A 141 -23.16 0.63 4.13
CA ASP A 141 -24.52 0.90 4.64
C ASP A 141 -25.47 1.24 3.49
N VAL A 142 -26.12 0.21 2.92
CA VAL A 142 -27.10 0.34 1.83
C VAL A 142 -28.39 1.07 2.25
N ASN A 143 -28.56 1.30 3.54
CA ASN A 143 -29.69 2.06 4.12
C ASN A 143 -29.34 3.53 4.40
N ASN A 144 -28.10 3.97 4.17
CA ASN A 144 -27.64 5.32 4.47
C ASN A 144 -28.36 6.37 3.63
N ASN A 145 -28.71 7.47 4.28
CA ASN A 145 -29.33 8.63 3.60
C ASN A 145 -28.43 9.29 2.54
N LYS A 146 -27.13 9.04 2.57
CA LYS A 146 -26.17 9.49 1.55
C LYS A 146 -26.45 8.87 0.18
N LEU A 147 -27.00 7.63 0.13
CA LEU A 147 -27.47 7.02 -1.12
C LEU A 147 -28.78 7.63 -1.64
N GLY A 148 -29.52 8.35 -0.81
CA GLY A 148 -30.77 9.00 -1.18
C GLY A 148 -31.66 9.26 0.03
N GLY A 149 -32.31 10.41 0.06
CA GLY A 149 -33.17 10.82 1.18
C GLY A 149 -34.45 10.00 1.34
N THR A 150 -34.81 9.17 0.36
CA THR A 150 -35.96 8.26 0.39
C THR A 150 -35.55 6.85 0.00
N VAL A 151 -36.31 5.84 0.43
CA VAL A 151 -36.05 4.42 0.05
C VAL A 151 -36.02 4.27 -1.47
N ALA A 152 -36.99 4.87 -2.18
CA ALA A 152 -37.04 4.80 -3.64
C ALA A 152 -35.77 5.38 -4.30
N LYS A 153 -35.26 6.52 -3.81
CA LYS A 153 -34.03 7.12 -4.36
C LYS A 153 -32.78 6.33 -4.00
N ARG A 154 -32.73 5.73 -2.81
CA ARG A 154 -31.65 4.80 -2.45
C ARG A 154 -31.63 3.59 -3.37
N ASN A 155 -32.78 2.97 -3.60
CA ASN A 155 -32.88 1.79 -4.47
C ASN A 155 -32.54 2.13 -5.92
N GLU A 156 -32.99 3.28 -6.46
CA GLU A 156 -32.57 3.76 -7.78
C GLU A 156 -31.02 3.85 -7.91
N ASN A 157 -30.36 4.43 -6.90
CA ASN A 157 -28.91 4.56 -6.89
C ASN A 157 -28.19 3.21 -6.69
N LEU A 158 -28.76 2.28 -5.92
CA LEU A 158 -28.26 0.91 -5.78
C LEU A 158 -28.41 0.13 -7.09
N VAL A 159 -29.51 0.30 -7.82
CA VAL A 159 -29.69 -0.28 -9.17
C VAL A 159 -28.62 0.24 -10.12
N ASN A 160 -28.38 1.54 -10.15
CA ASN A 160 -27.33 2.14 -10.99
C ASN A 160 -25.95 1.60 -10.61
N LEU A 161 -25.66 1.46 -9.32
CA LEU A 161 -24.40 0.93 -8.81
C LEU A 161 -24.21 -0.55 -9.21
N ILE A 162 -25.18 -1.42 -8.97
CA ILE A 162 -25.08 -2.85 -9.29
C ILE A 162 -24.98 -3.08 -10.80
N ASN A 163 -25.70 -2.29 -11.61
CA ASN A 163 -25.60 -2.35 -13.05
C ASN A 163 -24.24 -1.84 -13.54
N GLY A 164 -23.78 -0.69 -13.05
CA GLY A 164 -22.48 -0.14 -13.40
C GLY A 164 -21.33 -1.08 -13.07
N VAL A 165 -21.31 -1.63 -11.86
CA VAL A 165 -20.31 -2.64 -11.46
C VAL A 165 -20.48 -3.91 -12.31
N GLY A 166 -21.70 -4.32 -12.61
CA GLY A 166 -21.98 -5.51 -13.43
C GLY A 166 -21.57 -5.38 -14.89
N ASP A 167 -21.53 -4.16 -15.43
CA ASP A 167 -21.11 -3.89 -16.82
C ASP A 167 -19.58 -3.76 -16.98
N MET A 168 -18.83 -3.70 -15.88
CA MET A 168 -17.37 -3.74 -15.95
C MET A 168 -16.92 -5.03 -16.62
N LYS A 169 -16.10 -4.90 -17.66
CA LYS A 169 -15.44 -6.05 -18.30
C LYS A 169 -14.23 -6.46 -17.46
N LEU A 170 -14.49 -7.26 -16.44
CA LEU A 170 -13.42 -7.80 -15.57
C LEU A 170 -12.80 -9.09 -16.14
N GLY A 171 -13.26 -9.51 -17.32
CA GLY A 171 -12.75 -10.62 -18.12
C GLY A 171 -13.14 -12.01 -17.60
N ASP A 172 -12.91 -13.01 -18.45
CA ASP A 172 -12.88 -14.40 -17.99
C ASP A 172 -11.53 -14.66 -17.32
N TYR A 173 -11.52 -15.26 -16.14
CA TYR A 173 -10.30 -15.62 -15.36
C TYR A 173 -9.22 -16.35 -16.18
N GLN A 174 -9.58 -16.92 -17.33
CA GLN A 174 -8.67 -17.65 -18.22
C GLN A 174 -8.08 -16.79 -19.35
N GLU A 175 -8.69 -15.66 -19.72
CA GLU A 175 -8.30 -14.85 -20.87
C GLU A 175 -7.61 -13.53 -20.52
N ASN A 176 -7.74 -13.08 -19.28
CA ASN A 176 -7.15 -11.83 -18.83
C ASN A 176 -5.63 -11.91 -18.65
N THR A 177 -4.93 -10.89 -19.13
CA THR A 177 -3.50 -10.71 -18.88
C THR A 177 -3.24 -9.92 -17.59
N ILE A 178 -4.29 -9.36 -16.96
CA ILE A 178 -4.25 -8.60 -15.71
C ILE A 178 -5.15 -9.26 -14.65
N ASP A 179 -4.83 -9.03 -13.39
CA ASP A 179 -5.73 -9.26 -12.27
C ASP A 179 -6.76 -8.11 -12.22
N ALA A 180 -7.86 -8.27 -12.97
CA ALA A 180 -8.77 -7.17 -13.21
C ALA A 180 -9.49 -6.69 -11.95
N PHE A 181 -9.83 -7.58 -11.02
CA PHE A 181 -10.46 -7.20 -9.76
C PHE A 181 -9.46 -6.50 -8.83
N GLY A 182 -8.27 -7.05 -8.67
CA GLY A 182 -7.21 -6.43 -7.89
C GLY A 182 -6.73 -5.11 -8.49
N ASP A 183 -6.56 -5.01 -9.81
CA ASP A 183 -6.21 -3.75 -10.49
C ASP A 183 -7.32 -2.69 -10.34
N ALA A 184 -8.61 -3.09 -10.35
CA ALA A 184 -9.74 -2.18 -10.08
C ALA A 184 -9.70 -1.66 -8.64
N TYR A 185 -9.45 -2.54 -7.69
CA TYR A 185 -9.30 -2.18 -6.28
C TYR A 185 -8.15 -1.21 -6.06
N GLU A 186 -6.96 -1.53 -6.56
CA GLU A 186 -5.77 -0.68 -6.44
C GLU A 186 -6.00 0.72 -7.05
N TYR A 187 -6.69 0.79 -8.19
CA TYR A 187 -7.03 2.06 -8.80
C TYR A 187 -7.98 2.89 -7.93
N LEU A 188 -9.03 2.27 -7.39
CA LEU A 188 -9.97 2.93 -6.48
C LEU A 188 -9.27 3.40 -5.20
N MET A 189 -8.37 2.61 -4.64
CA MET A 189 -7.57 2.98 -3.47
C MET A 189 -6.61 4.14 -3.77
N GLY A 190 -5.96 4.16 -4.94
CA GLY A 190 -5.13 5.28 -5.39
C GLY A 190 -5.94 6.59 -5.52
N MET A 191 -7.15 6.51 -6.08
CA MET A 191 -8.09 7.65 -6.12
C MET A 191 -8.54 8.10 -4.72
N TYR A 192 -8.72 7.14 -3.80
CA TYR A 192 -9.04 7.39 -2.40
C TYR A 192 -7.92 8.18 -1.72
N ALA A 193 -6.68 7.69 -1.80
CA ALA A 193 -5.51 8.33 -1.20
C ALA A 193 -5.24 9.73 -1.77
N SER A 194 -5.37 9.93 -3.09
CA SER A 194 -5.14 11.23 -3.74
C SER A 194 -6.10 12.33 -3.29
N ASN A 195 -7.32 11.97 -2.87
CA ASN A 195 -8.34 12.92 -2.41
C ASN A 195 -8.36 13.09 -0.88
N ALA A 196 -7.70 12.21 -0.13
CA ALA A 196 -7.64 12.25 1.33
C ALA A 196 -6.70 13.34 1.89
N GLY A 197 -6.00 14.07 1.04
CA GLY A 197 -5.07 15.13 1.45
C GLY A 197 -3.90 14.59 2.28
N LYS A 198 -3.62 15.22 3.44
CA LYS A 198 -2.47 14.83 4.29
C LYS A 198 -2.58 13.40 4.85
N SER A 199 -3.78 12.86 5.00
CA SER A 199 -4.00 11.50 5.50
C SER A 199 -3.83 10.43 4.41
N GLY A 200 -3.76 10.80 3.13
CA GLY A 200 -3.66 9.83 2.03
C GLY A 200 -2.40 8.98 2.07
N GLY A 201 -1.28 9.55 2.51
CA GLY A 201 -0.01 8.83 2.67
C GLY A 201 0.03 7.85 3.85
N GLU A 202 -0.91 7.97 4.80
CA GLU A 202 -1.02 7.06 5.95
C GLU A 202 -1.75 5.75 5.58
N TYR A 203 -2.55 5.76 4.51
CA TYR A 203 -3.38 4.62 4.11
C TYR A 203 -2.91 3.91 2.84
N TYR A 204 -2.00 4.52 2.09
CA TYR A 204 -1.60 4.00 0.79
C TYR A 204 -0.11 4.21 0.52
N THR A 205 0.60 3.12 0.36
CA THR A 205 2.00 3.13 -0.06
C THR A 205 2.08 3.09 -1.60
N PRO A 206 2.85 4.00 -2.24
CA PRO A 206 3.04 3.94 -3.69
C PRO A 206 3.52 2.57 -4.16
N GLN A 207 2.98 2.09 -5.28
CA GLN A 207 3.23 0.73 -5.77
C GLN A 207 4.72 0.46 -6.04
N GLU A 208 5.44 1.47 -6.51
CA GLU A 208 6.89 1.41 -6.73
C GLU A 208 7.69 1.27 -5.42
N VAL A 209 7.24 1.90 -4.34
CA VAL A 209 7.86 1.74 -3.01
C VAL A 209 7.57 0.35 -2.47
N SER A 210 6.33 -0.13 -2.59
CA SER A 210 5.96 -1.49 -2.20
C SER A 210 6.78 -2.54 -2.96
N GLU A 211 7.02 -2.33 -4.24
CA GLU A 211 7.86 -3.20 -5.06
C GLU A 211 9.32 -3.19 -4.60
N LEU A 212 9.88 -2.01 -4.33
CA LEU A 212 11.24 -1.86 -3.84
C LEU A 212 11.44 -2.59 -2.50
N LEU A 213 10.55 -2.36 -1.52
CA LEU A 213 10.61 -3.02 -0.22
C LEU A 213 10.58 -4.55 -0.37
N THR A 214 9.65 -5.05 -1.19
CA THR A 214 9.51 -6.49 -1.46
C THR A 214 10.78 -7.06 -2.10
N LYS A 215 11.29 -6.43 -3.18
CA LYS A 215 12.51 -6.89 -3.87
C LYS A 215 13.73 -6.91 -2.94
N ILE A 216 13.88 -5.91 -2.06
CA ILE A 216 14.96 -5.86 -1.05
C ILE A 216 14.86 -7.05 -0.09
N THR A 217 13.66 -7.35 0.43
CA THR A 217 13.47 -8.45 1.39
C THR A 217 13.66 -9.83 0.74
N LEU A 218 13.51 -9.90 -0.58
CA LEU A 218 13.62 -11.14 -1.36
C LEU A 218 15.00 -11.38 -1.97
N VAL A 219 15.98 -10.49 -1.78
CA VAL A 219 17.34 -10.71 -2.31
C VAL A 219 17.90 -12.04 -1.81
N GLY A 220 18.24 -12.92 -2.77
CA GLY A 220 18.74 -14.27 -2.49
C GLY A 220 17.69 -15.30 -2.09
N LYS A 221 16.39 -14.98 -2.21
CA LYS A 221 15.27 -15.87 -1.87
C LYS A 221 14.37 -16.09 -3.08
N THR A 222 13.87 -17.31 -3.25
CA THR A 222 12.86 -17.69 -4.25
C THR A 222 11.50 -18.02 -3.62
N GLU A 223 11.47 -18.16 -2.30
CA GLU A 223 10.29 -18.39 -1.49
C GLU A 223 10.50 -17.80 -0.09
N VAL A 224 9.42 -17.58 0.64
CA VAL A 224 9.44 -17.20 2.06
C VAL A 224 8.41 -18.00 2.84
N ASN A 225 8.66 -18.19 4.13
CA ASN A 225 7.73 -18.91 4.99
C ASN A 225 6.50 -18.05 5.28
N LYS A 226 6.71 -16.89 5.95
CA LYS A 226 5.66 -15.96 6.36
C LYS A 226 6.09 -14.53 6.04
N VAL A 227 5.13 -13.71 5.61
CA VAL A 227 5.28 -12.26 5.41
C VAL A 227 4.47 -11.51 6.45
N TYR A 228 5.02 -10.44 7.01
CA TYR A 228 4.34 -9.65 8.04
C TYR A 228 4.44 -8.13 7.79
N ASP A 229 3.35 -7.42 8.09
CA ASP A 229 3.30 -5.96 8.14
C ASP A 229 2.60 -5.49 9.43
N PRO A 230 3.33 -4.87 10.38
CA PRO A 230 2.78 -4.39 11.66
C PRO A 230 1.83 -3.19 11.55
N ALA A 231 1.70 -2.58 10.37
CA ALA A 231 0.79 -1.48 10.09
C ALA A 231 0.31 -1.61 8.64
N CYS A 232 -0.42 -2.70 8.36
CA CYS A 232 -0.61 -3.21 7.00
C CYS A 232 -1.49 -2.32 6.11
N GLY A 233 -2.21 -1.36 6.68
CA GLY A 233 -3.08 -0.51 5.90
C GLY A 233 -4.06 -1.32 5.05
N SER A 234 -4.10 -1.05 3.75
CA SER A 234 -4.92 -1.80 2.79
C SER A 234 -4.29 -3.13 2.30
N GLY A 235 -3.16 -3.57 2.87
CA GLY A 235 -2.49 -4.82 2.53
C GLY A 235 -1.66 -4.78 1.24
N SER A 236 -1.46 -3.62 0.63
CA SER A 236 -0.76 -3.50 -0.66
C SER A 236 0.69 -3.97 -0.61
N LEU A 237 1.38 -3.79 0.53
CA LEU A 237 2.73 -4.30 0.76
C LEU A 237 2.75 -5.84 0.82
N LEU A 238 1.84 -6.45 1.55
CA LEU A 238 1.72 -7.91 1.67
C LEU A 238 1.45 -8.55 0.30
N LEU A 239 0.49 -8.00 -0.44
CA LEU A 239 0.09 -8.51 -1.75
C LEU A 239 1.18 -8.37 -2.82
N LYS A 240 2.14 -7.46 -2.64
CA LYS A 240 3.26 -7.33 -3.56
C LYS A 240 4.12 -8.60 -3.58
N PHE A 241 4.23 -9.33 -2.46
CA PHE A 241 4.91 -10.63 -2.41
C PHE A 241 4.18 -11.67 -3.26
N ALA A 242 2.85 -11.74 -3.19
CA ALA A 242 2.07 -12.64 -4.05
C ALA A 242 2.26 -12.33 -5.54
N LYS A 243 2.37 -11.05 -5.91
CA LYS A 243 2.61 -10.62 -7.30
C LYS A 243 4.01 -10.93 -7.80
N ILE A 244 5.05 -10.82 -6.96
CA ILE A 244 6.46 -10.99 -7.35
C ILE A 244 6.89 -12.47 -7.26
N LEU A 245 6.59 -13.13 -6.14
CA LEU A 245 6.96 -14.54 -5.91
C LEU A 245 5.94 -15.53 -6.48
N GLY A 246 4.67 -15.13 -6.61
CA GLY A 246 3.53 -16.03 -6.70
C GLY A 246 3.03 -16.45 -5.30
N LYS A 247 1.71 -16.48 -5.13
CA LYS A 247 1.06 -16.74 -3.82
C LYS A 247 1.51 -18.05 -3.16
N ASN A 248 1.78 -19.08 -3.92
CA ASN A 248 2.20 -20.39 -3.43
C ASN A 248 3.63 -20.41 -2.86
N ASN A 249 4.46 -19.41 -3.18
CA ASN A 249 5.84 -19.28 -2.69
C ASN A 249 5.93 -18.47 -1.39
N VAL A 250 4.78 -17.98 -0.88
CA VAL A 250 4.60 -17.55 0.51
C VAL A 250 3.92 -18.71 1.24
N ARG A 251 4.72 -19.62 1.79
CA ARG A 251 4.26 -20.97 2.19
C ARG A 251 3.18 -20.98 3.26
N ASN A 252 3.38 -20.22 4.34
CA ASN A 252 2.50 -20.18 5.51
C ASN A 252 1.72 -18.87 5.62
N GLY A 253 1.72 -18.05 4.56
CA GLY A 253 0.77 -16.96 4.39
C GLY A 253 1.24 -15.58 4.78
N PHE A 254 0.27 -14.69 4.81
CA PHE A 254 0.41 -13.25 4.97
C PHE A 254 -0.20 -12.82 6.30
N PHE A 255 0.55 -12.07 7.10
CA PHE A 255 0.14 -11.62 8.42
C PHE A 255 0.20 -10.09 8.47
N GLY A 256 -0.78 -9.50 9.12
CA GLY A 256 -0.81 -8.04 9.26
C GLY A 256 -1.62 -7.59 10.46
N GLN A 257 -1.40 -6.36 10.89
CA GLN A 257 -2.22 -5.74 11.92
C GLN A 257 -2.53 -4.29 11.54
N GLU A 258 -3.78 -3.86 11.77
CA GLU A 258 -4.26 -2.53 11.43
C GLU A 258 -5.19 -2.00 12.53
N ILE A 259 -4.93 -0.78 12.98
CA ILE A 259 -5.69 -0.15 14.06
C ILE A 259 -7.03 0.44 13.58
N ASN A 260 -7.10 0.87 12.32
CA ASN A 260 -8.31 1.48 11.76
C ASN A 260 -9.23 0.40 11.21
N ILE A 261 -10.46 0.31 11.73
CA ILE A 261 -11.42 -0.74 11.38
C ILE A 261 -11.78 -0.74 9.89
N THR A 262 -11.99 0.42 9.28
CA THR A 262 -12.31 0.52 7.85
C THR A 262 -11.13 0.04 7.00
N THR A 263 -9.92 0.47 7.33
CA THR A 263 -8.71 0.05 6.61
C THR A 263 -8.41 -1.43 6.81
N TYR A 264 -8.66 -1.97 8.02
CA TYR A 264 -8.62 -3.40 8.31
C TYR A 264 -9.58 -4.20 7.42
N ASN A 265 -10.84 -3.76 7.28
CA ASN A 265 -11.82 -4.38 6.39
C ASN A 265 -11.36 -4.32 4.92
N LEU A 266 -10.85 -3.17 4.50
CA LEU A 266 -10.28 -2.99 3.15
C LEU A 266 -9.10 -3.93 2.87
N CYS A 267 -8.24 -4.19 3.86
CA CYS A 267 -7.14 -5.14 3.74
C CYS A 267 -7.64 -6.57 3.46
N ARG A 268 -8.60 -7.06 4.26
CA ARG A 268 -9.20 -8.41 4.07
C ARG A 268 -9.89 -8.55 2.72
N ILE A 269 -10.68 -7.54 2.33
CA ILE A 269 -11.29 -7.48 0.99
C ILE A 269 -10.22 -7.56 -0.10
N ASN A 270 -9.11 -6.85 0.08
CA ASN A 270 -8.01 -6.83 -0.87
C ASN A 270 -7.33 -8.21 -1.00
N MET A 271 -7.15 -8.94 0.12
CA MET A 271 -6.63 -10.30 0.08
C MET A 271 -7.53 -11.21 -0.78
N PHE A 272 -8.84 -11.20 -0.54
CA PHE A 272 -9.78 -11.98 -1.34
C PHE A 272 -9.75 -11.58 -2.83
N LEU A 273 -9.79 -10.28 -3.14
CA LEU A 273 -9.79 -9.79 -4.54
C LEU A 273 -8.55 -10.21 -5.33
N HIS A 274 -7.43 -10.50 -4.64
CA HIS A 274 -6.21 -11.04 -5.23
C HIS A 274 -6.13 -12.58 -5.17
N ASP A 275 -7.27 -13.24 -4.93
CA ASP A 275 -7.39 -14.69 -4.86
C ASP A 275 -6.43 -15.34 -3.84
N ILE A 276 -6.25 -14.66 -2.69
CA ILE A 276 -5.60 -15.25 -1.52
C ILE A 276 -6.70 -15.98 -0.72
N ASP A 277 -6.53 -17.26 -0.52
CA ASP A 277 -7.48 -18.07 0.24
C ASP A 277 -7.46 -17.67 1.74
N PHE A 278 -8.61 -17.83 2.41
CA PHE A 278 -8.77 -17.39 3.81
C PHE A 278 -7.77 -18.05 4.78
N ASP A 279 -7.31 -19.27 4.50
CA ASP A 279 -6.31 -19.99 5.29
C ASP A 279 -4.86 -19.54 5.01
N LYS A 280 -4.67 -18.55 4.13
CA LYS A 280 -3.37 -18.01 3.71
C LYS A 280 -3.13 -16.58 4.16
N PHE A 281 -4.04 -15.96 4.88
CA PHE A 281 -3.79 -14.67 5.51
C PHE A 281 -4.43 -14.62 6.90
N ASP A 282 -3.81 -13.85 7.77
CA ASP A 282 -4.35 -13.49 9.08
C ASP A 282 -4.10 -12.00 9.31
N ILE A 283 -5.16 -11.21 9.21
CA ILE A 283 -5.12 -9.76 9.43
C ILE A 283 -5.87 -9.47 10.73
N ALA A 284 -5.17 -8.89 11.70
CA ALA A 284 -5.71 -8.56 13.01
C ALA A 284 -6.10 -7.08 13.11
N HIS A 285 -7.19 -6.80 13.82
CA HIS A 285 -7.59 -5.44 14.18
C HIS A 285 -7.06 -5.08 15.55
N GLY A 286 -6.35 -3.95 15.67
CA GLY A 286 -5.86 -3.42 16.94
C GLY A 286 -4.52 -2.70 16.86
N ASP A 287 -4.07 -2.17 18.00
CA ASP A 287 -2.79 -1.47 18.11
C ASP A 287 -1.63 -2.45 18.29
N THR A 288 -0.83 -2.61 17.25
CA THR A 288 0.36 -3.50 17.23
C THR A 288 1.35 -3.21 18.36
N LEU A 289 1.49 -1.96 18.76
CA LEU A 289 2.49 -1.60 19.77
C LEU A 289 2.07 -1.97 21.19
N THR A 290 0.77 -1.89 21.49
CA THR A 290 0.21 -2.16 22.82
C THR A 290 -0.49 -3.50 22.93
N GLU A 291 -1.11 -3.97 21.84
CA GLU A 291 -1.91 -5.20 21.76
C GLU A 291 -1.53 -6.03 20.52
N PRO A 292 -0.28 -6.52 20.42
CA PRO A 292 0.17 -7.29 19.26
C PRO A 292 -0.54 -8.64 19.19
N ALA A 293 -1.12 -8.94 18.00
CA ALA A 293 -1.98 -10.11 17.84
C ALA A 293 -1.21 -11.41 17.49
N HIS A 294 -0.07 -11.30 16.77
CA HIS A 294 0.62 -12.45 16.18
C HIS A 294 1.80 -12.97 17.03
N TRP A 295 1.62 -13.07 18.36
CA TRP A 295 2.63 -13.60 19.26
C TRP A 295 3.00 -15.07 18.99
N ASP A 296 2.03 -15.86 18.57
CA ASP A 296 2.21 -17.30 18.32
C ASP A 296 2.64 -17.56 16.87
N ASP A 297 2.58 -16.54 16.01
CA ASP A 297 2.93 -16.66 14.59
C ASP A 297 4.37 -16.28 14.27
N GLU A 298 5.02 -15.52 15.15
CA GLU A 298 6.42 -15.14 14.99
C GLU A 298 7.34 -16.39 15.04
N PRO A 299 8.54 -16.39 14.42
CA PRO A 299 9.14 -15.31 13.66
C PRO A 299 8.75 -15.27 12.17
N PHE A 300 8.94 -14.10 11.54
CA PHE A 300 8.66 -13.84 10.12
C PHE A 300 9.93 -13.72 9.30
N GLU A 301 9.98 -14.36 8.12
CA GLU A 301 11.14 -14.28 7.23
C GLU A 301 11.20 -13.00 6.39
N ALA A 302 10.07 -12.39 6.12
CA ALA A 302 9.97 -11.11 5.46
C ALA A 302 9.06 -10.18 6.26
N ILE A 303 9.57 -9.01 6.62
CA ILE A 303 8.78 -7.96 7.25
C ILE A 303 8.89 -6.71 6.38
N VAL A 304 7.75 -6.16 6.01
CA VAL A 304 7.68 -4.90 5.27
C VAL A 304 6.69 -3.99 5.97
N SER A 305 6.97 -2.70 6.01
CA SER A 305 6.01 -1.75 6.57
C SER A 305 6.25 -0.33 6.09
N ASN A 306 5.18 0.41 5.98
CA ASN A 306 5.17 1.86 5.94
C ASN A 306 4.33 2.37 7.13
N PRO A 307 4.89 2.33 8.36
CA PRO A 307 4.14 2.71 9.55
C PRO A 307 3.84 4.21 9.56
N PRO A 308 2.79 4.65 10.28
CA PRO A 308 2.45 6.07 10.36
C PRO A 308 3.58 6.88 11.01
N TYR A 309 3.92 8.03 10.38
CA TYR A 309 5.06 8.83 10.81
C TYR A 309 4.74 9.69 12.02
N SER A 310 5.63 9.67 13.03
CA SER A 310 5.61 10.58 14.18
C SER A 310 4.27 10.63 14.93
N ILE A 311 3.57 9.50 15.02
CA ILE A 311 2.32 9.39 15.80
C ILE A 311 2.62 9.31 17.30
N LYS A 312 1.64 9.71 18.09
CA LYS A 312 1.66 9.51 19.54
C LYS A 312 1.32 8.05 19.88
N TRP A 313 1.97 7.51 20.90
CA TRP A 313 1.72 6.19 21.45
C TRP A 313 1.92 6.20 22.98
N GLU A 314 1.77 5.07 23.68
CA GLU A 314 2.00 4.97 25.12
C GLU A 314 3.41 5.43 25.55
N GLY A 315 4.43 5.00 24.81
CA GLY A 315 5.78 5.54 24.86
C GLY A 315 6.51 5.36 26.19
N ASP A 316 7.45 6.28 26.43
CA ASP A 316 8.43 6.27 27.52
C ASP A 316 7.84 6.38 28.93
N ASN A 317 6.55 6.62 29.09
CA ASN A 317 5.85 6.65 30.36
C ASN A 317 5.26 5.29 30.77
N SER A 318 5.22 4.30 29.86
CA SER A 318 4.63 2.99 30.16
C SER A 318 5.60 2.07 30.91
N GLN A 319 5.27 1.76 32.16
CA GLN A 319 6.03 0.77 32.96
C GLN A 319 5.85 -0.68 32.46
N ILE A 320 4.80 -0.93 31.69
CA ILE A 320 4.56 -2.25 31.09
C ILE A 320 5.45 -2.41 29.88
N LEU A 321 5.43 -1.46 28.96
CA LEU A 321 6.16 -1.54 27.68
C LEU A 321 7.68 -1.49 27.86
N ILE A 322 8.21 -0.85 28.91
CA ILE A 322 9.66 -0.86 29.16
C ILE A 322 10.19 -2.27 29.50
N ASN A 323 9.32 -3.15 29.97
CA ASN A 323 9.64 -4.56 30.29
C ASN A 323 9.20 -5.53 29.19
N ASP A 324 8.52 -5.03 28.14
CA ASP A 324 8.13 -5.84 27.00
C ASP A 324 9.38 -6.30 26.23
N SER A 325 9.46 -7.59 25.92
CA SER A 325 10.60 -8.22 25.24
C SER A 325 10.92 -7.61 23.88
N ARG A 326 9.96 -6.96 23.23
CA ARG A 326 10.15 -6.26 21.97
C ARG A 326 10.97 -4.98 22.13
N PHE A 327 10.85 -4.28 23.26
CA PHE A 327 11.42 -2.95 23.48
C PHE A 327 12.52 -2.93 24.53
N SER A 328 12.42 -3.76 25.56
CA SER A 328 13.35 -3.82 26.71
C SER A 328 14.84 -3.95 26.34
N PRO A 329 15.23 -4.64 25.24
CA PRO A 329 16.66 -4.79 24.91
C PRO A 329 17.38 -3.46 24.61
N ALA A 330 16.69 -2.43 24.14
CA ALA A 330 17.28 -1.11 23.92
C ALA A 330 17.47 -0.31 25.24
N GLY A 331 16.91 -0.77 26.37
CA GLY A 331 16.96 -0.10 27.67
C GLY A 331 16.21 1.23 27.74
N VAL A 332 15.48 1.59 26.70
CA VAL A 332 14.71 2.83 26.57
C VAL A 332 13.58 2.64 25.55
N LEU A 333 12.44 3.25 25.81
CA LEU A 333 11.33 3.31 24.84
C LEU A 333 11.49 4.49 23.88
N ALA A 334 10.92 4.37 22.70
CA ALA A 334 10.75 5.47 21.78
C ALA A 334 9.92 6.60 22.46
N PRO A 335 10.16 7.89 22.11
CA PRO A 335 9.45 8.99 22.72
C PRO A 335 7.94 8.87 22.55
N LYS A 336 7.15 9.22 23.58
CA LYS A 336 5.68 9.20 23.54
C LYS A 336 5.07 9.94 22.36
N SER A 337 5.75 10.96 21.84
CA SER A 337 5.29 11.74 20.70
C SER A 337 5.64 11.15 19.33
N LYS A 338 6.39 10.02 19.27
CA LYS A 338 6.97 9.47 18.04
C LYS A 338 7.17 7.97 18.15
N ALA A 339 6.22 7.20 17.62
CA ALA A 339 6.23 5.74 17.65
C ALA A 339 7.19 5.10 16.63
N ASP A 340 7.80 5.91 15.74
CA ASP A 340 8.56 5.41 14.58
C ASP A 340 9.54 4.28 14.96
N LEU A 341 10.42 4.51 15.94
CA LEU A 341 11.39 3.47 16.36
C LEU A 341 10.77 2.35 17.21
N ALA A 342 9.54 2.50 17.71
CA ALA A 342 8.84 1.39 18.34
C ALA A 342 8.42 0.34 17.31
N PHE A 343 7.93 0.76 16.14
CA PHE A 343 7.67 -0.16 15.01
C PHE A 343 8.94 -0.86 14.53
N ILE A 344 10.08 -0.17 14.50
CA ILE A 344 11.38 -0.79 14.18
C ILE A 344 11.77 -1.86 15.19
N MET A 345 11.66 -1.57 16.50
CA MET A 345 11.99 -2.53 17.56
C MET A 345 11.04 -3.73 17.57
N HIS A 346 9.74 -3.49 17.37
CA HIS A 346 8.76 -4.57 17.21
C HIS A 346 9.10 -5.47 16.01
N SER A 347 9.34 -4.88 14.85
CA SER A 347 9.71 -5.64 13.65
C SER A 347 10.99 -6.43 13.82
N LEU A 348 12.02 -5.83 14.46
CA LEU A 348 13.26 -6.54 14.76
C LEU A 348 13.03 -7.73 15.71
N SER A 349 12.22 -7.56 16.74
CA SER A 349 11.92 -8.62 17.69
C SER A 349 11.34 -9.84 16.97
N TRP A 350 10.37 -9.64 16.11
CA TRP A 350 9.64 -10.69 15.41
C TRP A 350 10.30 -11.17 14.09
N LEU A 351 11.42 -10.57 13.72
CA LEU A 351 12.17 -10.98 12.54
C LEU A 351 12.85 -12.35 12.76
N ALA A 352 12.72 -13.25 11.82
CA ALA A 352 13.44 -14.53 11.81
C ALA A 352 14.96 -14.32 11.73
N SER A 353 15.73 -15.29 12.18
CA SER A 353 17.20 -15.24 12.16
C SER A 353 17.76 -15.09 10.72
N ASN A 354 17.10 -15.71 9.73
CA ASN A 354 17.39 -15.61 8.29
C ASN A 354 16.53 -14.57 7.58
N GLY A 355 15.74 -13.79 8.33
CA GLY A 355 14.78 -12.82 7.82
C GLY A 355 15.41 -11.51 7.40
N THR A 356 14.66 -10.76 6.59
CA THR A 356 14.96 -9.37 6.22
C THR A 356 13.74 -8.52 6.46
N ALA A 357 13.91 -7.40 7.17
CA ALA A 357 12.87 -6.38 7.31
C ALA A 357 13.25 -5.13 6.52
N ALA A 358 12.32 -4.56 5.77
CA ALA A 358 12.49 -3.31 5.04
C ALA A 358 11.34 -2.36 5.42
N ILE A 359 11.66 -1.27 6.11
CA ILE A 359 10.68 -0.40 6.74
C ILE A 359 10.91 1.03 6.28
N VAL A 360 9.83 1.68 5.82
CA VAL A 360 9.86 3.11 5.48
C VAL A 360 9.93 3.94 6.76
N CYS A 361 10.83 4.90 6.78
CA CYS A 361 11.08 5.73 7.94
C CYS A 361 11.04 7.22 7.59
N PHE A 362 10.56 8.01 8.53
CA PHE A 362 10.73 9.46 8.50
C PHE A 362 12.21 9.82 8.72
N PRO A 363 12.81 10.73 7.94
CA PRO A 363 14.26 11.00 8.01
C PRO A 363 14.76 11.39 9.41
N GLY A 364 13.92 12.05 10.20
CA GLY A 364 14.28 12.49 11.55
C GLY A 364 14.74 11.38 12.49
N VAL A 365 14.25 10.14 12.31
CA VAL A 365 14.67 9.00 13.15
C VAL A 365 16.16 8.66 12.97
N MET A 366 16.76 9.08 11.86
CA MET A 366 18.15 8.80 11.52
C MET A 366 19.16 9.63 12.32
N TYR A 367 18.78 10.82 12.81
CA TYR A 367 19.74 11.76 13.44
C TYR A 367 19.31 12.38 14.77
N ARG A 368 18.03 12.28 15.16
CA ARG A 368 17.57 12.88 16.42
C ARG A 368 18.31 12.28 17.62
N SER A 369 18.55 13.13 18.63
CA SER A 369 19.21 12.75 19.90
C SER A 369 18.22 12.14 20.90
N GLY A 370 18.70 11.85 22.11
CA GLY A 370 17.89 11.33 23.23
C GLY A 370 17.57 9.85 23.11
N ALA A 371 16.32 9.47 23.34
CA ALA A 371 15.89 8.07 23.32
C ALA A 371 16.08 7.45 21.93
N GLU A 372 15.78 8.16 20.87
CA GLU A 372 15.96 7.68 19.49
C GLU A 372 17.43 7.35 19.17
N GLN A 373 18.37 8.17 19.66
CA GLN A 373 19.82 7.88 19.53
C GLN A 373 20.22 6.61 20.29
N LYS A 374 19.68 6.38 21.48
CA LYS A 374 19.97 5.18 22.27
C LYS A 374 19.46 3.91 21.58
N ILE A 375 18.28 4.00 20.95
CA ILE A 375 17.74 2.87 20.17
C ILE A 375 18.61 2.63 18.93
N ARG A 376 19.02 3.65 18.19
CA ARG A 376 19.95 3.49 17.06
C ARG A 376 21.28 2.88 17.51
N LYS A 377 21.81 3.33 18.65
CA LYS A 377 23.00 2.74 19.26
C LYS A 377 22.81 1.23 19.50
N TYR A 378 21.70 0.84 20.12
CA TYR A 378 21.38 -0.57 20.32
C TYR A 378 21.35 -1.37 19.01
N LEU A 379 20.67 -0.83 17.98
CA LEU A 379 20.55 -1.49 16.68
C LEU A 379 21.91 -1.66 15.97
N ILE A 380 22.78 -0.66 16.04
CA ILE A 380 24.12 -0.69 15.43
C ILE A 380 25.08 -1.58 16.23
N ASP A 381 25.14 -1.44 17.56
CA ASP A 381 26.04 -2.22 18.41
C ASP A 381 25.76 -3.74 18.34
N ASN A 382 24.50 -4.12 18.06
CA ASN A 382 24.09 -5.50 17.86
C ASN A 382 24.05 -5.93 16.40
N ASN A 383 24.56 -5.10 15.48
CA ASN A 383 24.70 -5.41 14.06
C ASN A 383 23.38 -5.73 13.34
N TYR A 384 22.28 -5.06 13.68
CA TYR A 384 20.97 -5.32 13.08
C TYR A 384 20.65 -4.48 11.84
N ILE A 385 21.26 -3.29 11.69
CA ILE A 385 21.03 -2.44 10.53
C ILE A 385 21.95 -2.87 9.39
N ASP A 386 21.35 -3.28 8.27
CA ASP A 386 22.05 -3.74 7.07
C ASP A 386 22.26 -2.62 6.04
N CYS A 387 21.19 -1.82 5.80
CA CYS A 387 21.23 -0.75 4.82
C CYS A 387 20.28 0.41 5.20
N ILE A 388 20.66 1.62 4.81
CA ILE A 388 19.78 2.80 4.80
C ILE A 388 19.72 3.35 3.37
N ILE A 389 18.50 3.50 2.83
CA ILE A 389 18.28 4.00 1.48
C ILE A 389 17.50 5.30 1.55
N GLN A 390 18.07 6.39 1.05
CA GLN A 390 17.36 7.66 0.88
C GLN A 390 16.50 7.60 -0.37
N LEU A 391 15.19 7.83 -0.24
CA LEU A 391 14.25 7.88 -1.36
C LEU A 391 14.11 9.30 -1.93
N PRO A 392 13.62 9.44 -3.16
CA PRO A 392 13.22 10.74 -3.70
C PRO A 392 12.16 11.43 -2.85
N ASP A 393 12.11 12.75 -2.90
CA ASP A 393 11.02 13.53 -2.35
C ASP A 393 9.72 13.37 -3.18
N ASN A 394 8.61 13.85 -2.66
CA ASN A 394 7.31 13.86 -3.36
C ASN A 394 6.86 12.50 -3.94
N LEU A 395 7.30 11.36 -3.38
CA LEU A 395 6.81 10.03 -3.76
C LEU A 395 5.47 9.70 -3.10
N PHE A 396 5.28 10.09 -1.84
CA PHE A 396 4.11 9.75 -1.05
C PHE A 396 3.02 10.81 -1.16
N TYR A 397 1.76 10.36 -1.19
CA TYR A 397 0.64 11.29 -1.18
C TYR A 397 0.59 12.13 0.09
N GLY A 398 0.29 13.41 -0.05
CA GLY A 398 0.11 14.33 1.08
C GLY A 398 1.39 14.82 1.77
N THR A 399 2.58 14.38 1.33
CA THR A 399 3.86 14.87 1.86
C THR A 399 4.89 15.08 0.76
N SER A 400 5.64 16.18 0.87
CA SER A 400 6.81 16.44 0.03
C SER A 400 8.13 15.94 0.64
N ILE A 401 8.06 15.26 1.80
CA ILE A 401 9.25 14.86 2.54
C ILE A 401 9.90 13.65 1.85
N ALA A 402 11.21 13.74 1.65
CA ALA A 402 12.02 12.61 1.22
C ALA A 402 12.14 11.61 2.37
N THR A 403 11.51 10.45 2.25
CA THR A 403 11.59 9.37 3.24
C THR A 403 12.83 8.52 3.03
N CYS A 404 13.07 7.57 3.92
CA CYS A 404 14.14 6.58 3.76
C CYS A 404 13.65 5.19 4.12
N ILE A 405 14.37 4.16 3.66
CA ILE A 405 14.14 2.76 4.02
C ILE A 405 15.25 2.34 4.97
N MET A 406 14.87 1.75 6.11
CA MET A 406 15.78 1.04 7.01
C MET A 406 15.64 -0.46 6.75
N VAL A 407 16.74 -1.11 6.43
CA VAL A 407 16.80 -2.56 6.23
C VAL A 407 17.46 -3.22 7.43
N LEU A 408 16.75 -4.16 8.04
CA LEU A 408 17.21 -4.91 9.21
C LEU A 408 17.47 -6.37 8.84
N LYS A 409 18.54 -6.94 9.40
CA LYS A 409 18.89 -8.37 9.32
C LYS A 409 19.50 -8.83 10.64
N LYS A 410 19.20 -10.07 11.05
CA LYS A 410 19.86 -10.74 12.18
C LYS A 410 21.06 -11.58 11.75
N SER A 411 21.17 -11.95 10.47
CA SER A 411 22.16 -12.87 9.89
C SER A 411 23.30 -12.17 9.16
N LYS A 412 23.66 -10.95 9.53
CA LYS A 412 24.80 -10.25 8.92
C LYS A 412 26.12 -10.95 9.25
N ILE A 413 26.99 -11.03 8.25
CA ILE A 413 28.32 -11.66 8.36
C ILE A 413 29.44 -10.66 8.67
N ASP A 414 29.18 -9.37 8.51
CA ASP A 414 30.06 -8.25 8.83
C ASP A 414 29.32 -7.19 9.66
N ASN A 415 30.03 -6.19 10.20
CA ASN A 415 29.44 -5.10 10.97
C ASN A 415 29.27 -3.79 10.16
N LYS A 416 29.38 -3.86 8.83
CA LYS A 416 29.25 -2.71 7.96
C LYS A 416 27.78 -2.38 7.67
N VAL A 417 27.51 -1.11 7.44
CA VAL A 417 26.21 -0.62 7.00
C VAL A 417 26.32 0.03 5.62
N LEU A 418 25.46 -0.37 4.71
CA LEU A 418 25.38 0.22 3.38
C LEU A 418 24.47 1.44 3.39
N PHE A 419 24.92 2.57 2.85
CA PHE A 419 24.14 3.78 2.63
C PHE A 419 23.98 4.01 1.13
N ILE A 420 22.72 4.19 0.68
CA ILE A 420 22.38 4.43 -0.74
C ILE A 420 21.62 5.74 -0.85
N ASP A 421 22.10 6.67 -1.66
CA ASP A 421 21.34 7.87 -2.06
C ASP A 421 20.61 7.59 -3.38
N ALA A 422 19.31 7.30 -3.28
CA ALA A 422 18.40 7.13 -4.40
C ALA A 422 17.54 8.39 -4.64
N SER A 423 17.90 9.54 -4.08
CA SER A 423 17.10 10.77 -4.16
C SER A 423 16.90 11.30 -5.59
N LYS A 424 17.74 10.87 -6.54
CA LYS A 424 17.64 11.23 -7.96
C LYS A 424 16.94 10.15 -8.82
N GLU A 425 16.56 9.01 -8.25
CA GLU A 425 16.00 7.85 -8.97
C GLU A 425 14.48 8.01 -9.18
N PHE A 426 14.08 8.98 -9.99
CA PHE A 426 12.66 9.24 -10.29
C PHE A 426 12.44 9.90 -11.66
N VAL A 427 11.19 9.84 -12.11
CA VAL A 427 10.64 10.70 -13.17
C VAL A 427 9.57 11.61 -12.59
N LYS A 428 9.46 12.82 -13.10
CA LYS A 428 8.45 13.78 -12.68
C LYS A 428 7.12 13.49 -13.36
N VAL A 429 6.03 13.33 -12.58
CA VAL A 429 4.68 13.10 -13.08
C VAL A 429 3.77 14.17 -12.50
N THR A 430 3.41 15.18 -13.30
CA THR A 430 2.56 16.30 -12.89
C THR A 430 3.02 16.93 -11.56
N ASN A 431 2.41 16.56 -10.43
CA ASN A 431 2.67 17.13 -9.11
C ASN A 431 3.43 16.19 -8.16
N SER A 432 3.85 15.01 -8.62
CA SER A 432 4.55 14.01 -7.80
C SER A 432 5.77 13.46 -8.54
N ASN A 433 6.66 12.82 -7.80
CA ASN A 433 7.73 12.02 -8.36
C ASN A 433 7.28 10.56 -8.39
N LYS A 434 7.83 9.77 -9.32
CA LYS A 434 7.53 8.35 -9.45
C LYS A 434 8.80 7.58 -9.80
N MET A 435 9.07 6.47 -9.12
CA MET A 435 10.12 5.54 -9.52
C MET A 435 9.62 4.63 -10.65
N THR A 436 10.46 4.39 -11.63
CA THR A 436 10.23 3.41 -12.68
C THR A 436 10.78 2.05 -12.26
N GLU A 437 10.38 0.97 -12.95
CA GLU A 437 10.93 -0.37 -12.76
C GLU A 437 12.48 -0.37 -12.83
N LYS A 438 13.03 0.38 -13.79
CA LYS A 438 14.49 0.53 -13.92
C LYS A 438 15.13 1.16 -12.66
N HIS A 439 14.55 2.21 -12.11
CA HIS A 439 15.07 2.83 -10.89
C HIS A 439 15.04 1.85 -9.71
N ILE A 440 13.97 1.06 -9.59
CA ILE A 440 13.83 0.03 -8.55
C ILE A 440 14.94 -1.03 -8.72
N ASP A 441 15.11 -1.55 -9.94
CA ASP A 441 16.11 -2.57 -10.24
C ASP A 441 17.54 -2.06 -10.00
N ASP A 442 17.83 -0.82 -10.37
CA ASP A 442 19.12 -0.16 -10.13
C ASP A 442 19.42 -0.03 -8.62
N ILE A 443 18.41 0.30 -7.80
CA ILE A 443 18.56 0.37 -6.33
C ILE A 443 18.79 -1.03 -5.74
N VAL A 444 18.02 -2.04 -6.17
CA VAL A 444 18.15 -3.43 -5.72
C VAL A 444 19.51 -4.01 -6.13
N GLU A 445 20.02 -3.68 -7.31
CA GLU A 445 21.36 -4.07 -7.77
C GLU A 445 22.45 -3.50 -6.85
N LYS A 446 22.39 -2.18 -6.55
CA LYS A 446 23.32 -1.52 -5.62
C LYS A 446 23.27 -2.14 -4.22
N PHE A 447 22.06 -2.42 -3.72
CA PHE A 447 21.85 -3.11 -2.45
C PHE A 447 22.48 -4.51 -2.44
N THR A 448 22.34 -5.25 -3.53
CA THR A 448 22.85 -6.63 -3.66
C THR A 448 24.38 -6.67 -3.78
N LYS A 449 24.98 -5.78 -4.57
CA LYS A 449 26.43 -5.72 -4.81
C LYS A 449 27.21 -5.14 -3.64
N ARG A 450 26.59 -4.26 -2.82
CA ARG A 450 27.21 -3.62 -1.65
C ARG A 450 28.53 -2.89 -1.96
N GLU A 451 28.59 -2.21 -3.10
CA GLU A 451 29.79 -1.53 -3.60
C GLU A 451 29.78 -0.04 -3.23
N ASN A 452 30.99 0.53 -3.05
CA ASN A 452 31.15 1.97 -2.95
C ASN A 452 31.08 2.57 -4.35
N ILE A 453 30.09 3.42 -4.59
CA ILE A 453 29.90 4.15 -5.84
C ILE A 453 29.84 5.63 -5.50
N GLU A 454 30.72 6.42 -6.10
CA GLU A 454 30.83 7.85 -5.87
C GLU A 454 29.46 8.54 -6.03
N TYR A 455 29.07 9.38 -5.08
CA TYR A 455 27.79 10.12 -4.98
C TYR A 455 26.52 9.26 -4.88
N ILE A 456 26.63 7.93 -4.85
CA ILE A 456 25.47 7.02 -4.91
C ILE A 456 25.41 6.08 -3.71
N SER A 457 26.50 5.36 -3.40
CA SER A 457 26.50 4.39 -2.29
C SER A 457 27.83 4.29 -1.59
N ASN A 458 27.78 4.04 -0.28
CA ASN A 458 28.98 3.86 0.52
C ASN A 458 28.75 2.79 1.60
N LEU A 459 29.68 1.84 1.71
CA LEU A 459 29.68 0.78 2.71
C LEU A 459 30.57 1.21 3.88
N ILE A 460 29.94 1.51 5.00
CA ILE A 460 30.55 2.18 6.14
C ILE A 460 30.86 1.20 7.27
N GLU A 461 32.08 1.27 7.80
CA GLU A 461 32.53 0.50 8.95
C GLU A 461 31.82 0.96 10.24
N TYR A 462 31.63 0.05 11.19
CA TYR A 462 31.00 0.32 12.49
C TYR A 462 31.65 1.50 13.23
N GLU A 463 32.99 1.57 13.26
CA GLU A 463 33.74 2.59 13.95
C GLU A 463 33.40 4.00 13.47
N LYS A 464 33.20 4.15 12.17
CA LYS A 464 32.81 5.43 11.58
C LYS A 464 31.43 5.88 12.00
N ILE A 465 30.49 4.95 12.12
CA ILE A 465 29.11 5.25 12.61
C ILE A 465 29.14 5.67 14.09
N VAL A 466 30.01 5.06 14.89
CA VAL A 466 30.21 5.43 16.30
C VAL A 466 30.81 6.83 16.42
N GLU A 467 31.84 7.18 15.58
CA GLU A 467 32.42 8.53 15.51
C GLU A 467 31.35 9.60 15.21
N GLU A 468 30.41 9.30 14.28
CA GLU A 468 29.29 10.13 13.91
C GLU A 468 28.10 10.06 14.90
N LYS A 469 28.34 9.52 16.13
CA LYS A 469 27.37 9.43 17.24
C LYS A 469 26.07 8.71 16.83
N TYR A 470 26.21 7.64 16.05
CA TYR A 470 25.08 6.85 15.55
C TYR A 470 24.08 7.67 14.70
N ASN A 471 24.57 8.68 14.00
CA ASN A 471 23.83 9.34 12.95
C ASN A 471 23.74 8.38 11.74
N LEU A 472 22.55 8.16 11.22
CA LEU A 472 22.29 7.26 10.09
C LEU A 472 21.75 8.00 8.86
N SER A 473 21.89 9.32 8.82
CA SER A 473 21.50 10.10 7.62
C SER A 473 22.42 9.75 6.45
N VAL A 474 21.85 9.40 5.31
CA VAL A 474 22.61 9.03 4.12
C VAL A 474 23.58 10.15 3.72
N SER A 475 23.16 11.40 3.78
CA SER A 475 23.99 12.57 3.47
C SER A 475 25.23 12.77 4.37
N THR A 476 25.34 12.02 5.48
CA THR A 476 26.54 12.00 6.33
C THR A 476 27.64 11.13 5.70
N TYR A 477 27.28 10.13 4.92
CA TYR A 477 28.18 9.10 4.42
C TYR A 477 28.29 9.05 2.90
N VAL A 478 27.31 9.58 2.18
CA VAL A 478 27.30 9.69 0.71
C VAL A 478 27.34 11.18 0.36
N GLU A 479 28.44 11.63 -0.22
CA GLU A 479 28.60 13.00 -0.66
C GLU A 479 27.66 13.31 -1.81
N LYS A 480 27.17 14.54 -1.87
CA LYS A 480 26.38 14.99 -3.02
C LYS A 480 27.32 15.48 -4.12
N GLU A 481 27.00 15.09 -5.35
CA GLU A 481 27.66 15.67 -6.52
C GLU A 481 27.49 17.20 -6.52
N ASP A 482 28.60 17.94 -6.55
CA ASP A 482 28.58 19.38 -6.70
C ASP A 482 28.21 19.75 -8.14
N THR A 483 26.89 19.93 -8.35
CA THR A 483 26.33 20.39 -9.64
C THR A 483 26.32 21.92 -9.75
N SER A 484 26.94 22.65 -8.82
CA SER A 484 27.04 24.09 -8.93
C SER A 484 27.83 24.45 -10.20
N GLU A 485 27.24 25.25 -11.07
CA GLU A 485 27.98 25.85 -12.19
C GLU A 485 29.18 26.59 -11.62
N LYS A 486 30.38 26.22 -12.04
CA LYS A 486 31.59 26.99 -11.75
C LYS A 486 31.44 28.34 -12.46
N ILE A 487 30.85 29.29 -11.78
CA ILE A 487 30.70 30.64 -12.30
C ILE A 487 32.12 31.24 -12.40
N ASP A 488 32.57 31.44 -13.63
CA ASP A 488 33.74 32.26 -13.87
C ASP A 488 33.37 33.72 -13.63
N ILE A 489 33.74 34.21 -12.45
CA ILE A 489 33.46 35.59 -12.02
C ILE A 489 33.99 36.62 -13.02
N VAL A 490 35.09 36.28 -13.72
CA VAL A 490 35.71 37.20 -14.72
C VAL A 490 34.84 37.25 -15.97
N GLU A 491 34.29 36.14 -16.40
CA GLU A 491 33.39 36.08 -17.57
C GLU A 491 32.03 36.70 -17.26
N LEU A 492 31.47 36.42 -16.08
CA LEU A 492 30.25 37.06 -15.59
C LEU A 492 30.38 38.59 -15.49
N ASN A 493 31.47 39.09 -14.97
CA ASN A 493 31.73 40.53 -14.90
C ASN A 493 31.82 41.17 -16.30
N LYS A 494 32.45 40.51 -17.27
CA LYS A 494 32.46 40.97 -18.67
C LYS A 494 31.07 41.02 -19.28
N GLU A 495 30.23 40.06 -18.93
CA GLU A 495 28.85 40.03 -19.41
C GLU A 495 28.00 41.12 -18.78
N ILE A 496 28.16 41.36 -17.49
CA ILE A 496 27.56 42.49 -16.77
C ILE A 496 27.98 43.82 -17.42
N GLU A 497 29.27 44.02 -17.67
CA GLU A 497 29.76 45.25 -18.35
C GLU A 497 29.11 45.46 -19.71
N ARG A 498 28.96 44.37 -20.53
CA ARG A 498 28.26 44.46 -21.83
C ARG A 498 26.79 44.82 -21.69
N ILE A 499 26.11 44.24 -20.70
CA ILE A 499 24.70 44.56 -20.40
C ILE A 499 24.54 46.03 -19.99
N VAL A 500 25.40 46.53 -19.10
CA VAL A 500 25.37 47.92 -18.64
C VAL A 500 25.59 48.89 -19.81
N VAL A 501 26.57 48.63 -20.67
CA VAL A 501 26.81 49.47 -21.88
C VAL A 501 25.57 49.47 -22.80
N ARG A 502 24.96 48.31 -22.98
CA ARG A 502 23.73 48.18 -23.80
C ARG A 502 22.52 48.89 -23.19
N GLU A 503 22.39 48.83 -21.87
CA GLU A 503 21.36 49.59 -21.13
C GLU A 503 21.51 51.10 -21.33
N GLU A 504 22.75 51.61 -21.24
CA GLU A 504 23.03 53.02 -21.47
C GLU A 504 22.71 53.49 -22.90
N GLU A 505 23.01 52.63 -23.91
CA GLU A 505 22.64 52.89 -25.31
C GLU A 505 21.12 52.98 -25.50
N LEU A 506 20.40 52.01 -24.95
CA LEU A 506 18.93 51.96 -25.01
C LEU A 506 18.27 53.16 -24.30
N ARG A 507 18.82 53.57 -23.14
CA ARG A 507 18.36 54.78 -22.48
C ARG A 507 18.52 56.02 -23.34
N LYS A 508 19.67 56.20 -24.00
CA LYS A 508 19.91 57.34 -24.91
C LYS A 508 18.95 57.31 -26.11
N GLU A 509 18.60 56.13 -26.62
CA GLU A 509 17.60 55.98 -27.68
C GLU A 509 16.18 56.36 -27.22
N ILE A 510 15.81 55.95 -26.01
CA ILE A 510 14.53 56.32 -25.37
C ILE A 510 14.45 57.81 -25.15
N ASP A 511 15.53 58.44 -24.59
CA ASP A 511 15.58 59.89 -24.36
C ASP A 511 15.42 60.70 -25.68
N LYS A 512 15.99 60.19 -26.80
CA LYS A 512 15.79 60.81 -28.11
C LYS A 512 14.31 60.70 -28.57
N ILE A 513 13.69 59.55 -28.40
CA ILE A 513 12.28 59.35 -28.77
C ILE A 513 11.38 60.27 -27.92
N ILE A 514 11.64 60.38 -26.62
CA ILE A 514 10.90 61.26 -25.72
C ILE A 514 11.03 62.72 -26.18
N ALA A 515 12.27 63.17 -26.46
CA ALA A 515 12.50 64.51 -26.95
C ALA A 515 11.79 64.84 -28.28
N GLU A 516 11.65 63.85 -29.22
CA GLU A 516 10.90 64.00 -30.45
C GLU A 516 9.37 64.07 -30.23
N ILE A 517 8.85 63.43 -29.18
CA ILE A 517 7.44 63.46 -28.79
C ILE A 517 7.09 64.79 -28.07
N GLU A 518 7.99 65.32 -27.25
CA GLU A 518 7.79 66.58 -26.54
C GLU A 518 7.86 67.82 -27.43
N ILE A 519 8.42 67.70 -28.62
CA ILE A 519 8.50 68.80 -29.61
C ILE A 519 7.22 68.87 -30.51
N LYS A 520 6.32 67.93 -30.43
CA LYS A 520 5.02 67.94 -31.07
C LYS A 520 3.91 68.37 -30.11
#